data_350d4db2c5cc5ec70c98ece48c782570
#
_entry.id   350d4db2c5cc5ec70c98ece48c782570
#
_cell.length_a   1.000
_cell.length_b   1.000
_cell.length_c   1.000
_cell.angle_alpha   90.00
_cell.angle_beta   90.00
_cell.angle_gamma   90.00
#
_symmetry.space_group_name_H-M   'P 1'
#
loop_
_entity.id
_entity.type
_entity.pdbx_description
1 polymer ?
#
loop_
_entity_poly.entity_id
_entity_poly.type
_entity_poly.pdbx_seq_one_letter_code
_entity_poly.pdbx_strand_id
1 'polypeptide(L)'
;MISFFSSLVRAKGGGRVRIFCHYPQGAAFTPLHWRQMKTALEAMLEVSPDAALRAAEELQGPAEVELFLLDDAAIAGANARHLGCSGPTNILSFPGGADAPGVLLLSLDTLRRECLLYGQDPAEHAVRLLAHGMGHLSGLDHGPAMDALCERYMDAGCAALCS
;
A
#
# COMPACT_ATOMS: atom_id res chain seq x y z
N MET A 1 -11.30 -2.09 15.71
CA MET A 1 -9.89 -1.65 15.68
C MET A 1 -9.04 -2.90 15.43
N ILE A 2 -8.49 -3.04 14.23
CA ILE A 2 -7.65 -4.19 13.89
C ILE A 2 -6.26 -3.85 14.44
N SER A 3 -5.92 -4.41 15.61
CA SER A 3 -4.57 -4.31 16.15
C SER A 3 -3.70 -5.36 15.45
N PHE A 4 -3.12 -5.00 14.31
CA PHE A 4 -2.27 -5.92 13.55
C PHE A 4 -0.96 -6.24 14.27
N PHE A 5 -0.39 -5.30 15.01
CA PHE A 5 0.88 -5.46 15.71
C PHE A 5 0.90 -4.56 16.94
N SER A 6 0.44 -5.08 18.07
CA SER A 6 0.56 -4.36 19.34
C SER A 6 2.01 -4.40 19.83
N SER A 7 2.57 -3.27 20.07
CA SER A 7 3.53 -2.90 21.10
C SER A 7 4.99 -2.56 20.77
N LEU A 8 5.51 -2.69 19.55
CA LEU A 8 6.97 -2.48 19.38
C LEU A 8 7.44 -1.58 18.22
N VAL A 9 6.55 -1.09 17.38
CA VAL A 9 6.98 -0.25 16.24
C VAL A 9 6.42 1.14 16.36
N ARG A 10 7.28 2.13 16.52
CA ARG A 10 6.89 3.55 16.43
C ARG A 10 6.58 3.89 14.98
N ALA A 11 5.43 4.52 14.75
CA ALA A 11 5.11 5.13 13.48
C ALA A 11 6.19 6.13 13.07
N LYS A 12 6.65 6.05 11.84
CA LYS A 12 7.54 7.04 11.23
C LYS A 12 6.69 8.01 10.41
N GLY A 13 6.84 9.28 10.66
CA GLY A 13 6.04 10.33 10.06
C GLY A 13 4.72 10.60 10.80
N GLY A 14 4.10 11.71 10.47
CA GLY A 14 2.80 12.16 11.00
C GLY A 14 1.95 12.67 9.84
N GLY A 15 0.71 13.08 10.12
CA GLY A 15 -0.25 13.51 9.11
C GLY A 15 -1.09 12.34 8.60
N ARG A 16 -1.57 12.44 7.36
CA ARG A 16 -2.49 11.47 6.75
C ARG A 16 -1.87 10.10 6.42
N VAL A 17 -0.55 10.00 6.39
CA VAL A 17 0.18 8.75 6.11
C VAL A 17 1.13 8.43 7.24
N ARG A 18 0.98 7.24 7.82
CA ARG A 18 1.87 6.68 8.85
C ARG A 18 2.54 5.42 8.33
N ILE A 19 3.85 5.30 8.55
CA ILE A 19 4.65 4.15 8.11
C ILE A 19 5.15 3.39 9.33
N PHE A 20 4.93 2.08 9.36
CA PHE A 20 5.39 1.17 10.39
C PHE A 20 6.36 0.17 9.77
N CYS A 21 7.62 0.16 10.25
CA CYS A 21 8.63 -0.78 9.79
C CYS A 21 8.70 -1.96 10.75
N HIS A 22 8.20 -3.10 10.32
CA HIS A 22 8.23 -4.37 11.05
C HIS A 22 9.23 -5.35 10.40
N TYR A 23 10.16 -4.83 9.64
CA TYR A 23 11.18 -5.60 8.96
C TYR A 23 12.42 -5.71 9.85
N PRO A 24 13.07 -6.88 9.97
CA PRO A 24 14.27 -7.04 10.81
C PRO A 24 15.35 -6.05 10.44
N GLN A 25 15.93 -5.39 11.45
CA GLN A 25 17.03 -4.43 11.23
C GLN A 25 18.23 -5.17 10.61
N GLY A 26 18.72 -4.67 9.47
CA GLY A 26 19.83 -5.26 8.73
C GLY A 26 19.44 -6.05 7.48
N ALA A 27 18.17 -6.29 7.24
CA ALA A 27 17.71 -6.80 5.96
C ALA A 27 17.77 -5.68 4.91
N ALA A 28 18.64 -5.86 3.95
CA ALA A 28 19.20 -4.76 3.14
C ALA A 28 18.32 -4.27 1.99
N PHE A 29 17.09 -4.76 1.83
CA PHE A 29 16.30 -4.40 0.68
C PHE A 29 15.16 -3.45 1.05
N THR A 30 15.37 -2.17 0.78
CA THR A 30 14.31 -1.17 0.75
C THR A 30 14.36 -0.48 -0.61
N PRO A 31 13.46 -0.79 -1.56
CA PRO A 31 13.50 -0.22 -2.90
C PRO A 31 13.27 1.29 -2.90
N LEU A 32 12.51 1.75 -1.92
CA LEU A 32 12.28 3.15 -1.61
C LEU A 32 12.51 3.38 -0.11
N HIS A 33 13.14 4.50 0.23
CA HIS A 33 13.17 4.93 1.62
C HIS A 33 11.74 5.19 2.12
N TRP A 34 11.46 4.96 3.41
CA TRP A 34 10.11 5.14 3.96
C TRP A 34 9.51 6.55 3.73
N ARG A 35 10.37 7.60 3.67
CA ARG A 35 9.93 8.96 3.33
C ARG A 35 9.41 9.05 1.90
N GLN A 36 10.06 8.38 0.96
CA GLN A 36 9.62 8.33 -0.44
C GLN A 36 8.29 7.57 -0.58
N MET A 37 8.13 6.45 0.13
CA MET A 37 6.84 5.74 0.18
C MET A 37 5.73 6.63 0.75
N LYS A 38 6.05 7.39 1.82
CA LYS A 38 5.13 8.36 2.41
C LYS A 38 4.74 9.44 1.39
N THR A 39 5.72 10.04 0.73
CA THR A 39 5.49 11.08 -0.30
C THR A 39 4.62 10.55 -1.44
N ALA A 40 4.88 9.34 -1.93
CA ALA A 40 4.07 8.73 -2.98
C ALA A 40 2.62 8.49 -2.53
N LEU A 41 2.41 7.96 -1.32
CA LEU A 41 1.06 7.75 -0.77
C LEU A 41 0.32 9.06 -0.49
N GLU A 42 1.01 10.10 -0.03
CA GLU A 42 0.42 11.43 0.14
C GLU A 42 -0.05 12.01 -1.19
N ALA A 43 0.75 11.86 -2.25
CA ALA A 43 0.35 12.27 -3.59
C ALA A 43 -0.85 11.47 -4.12
N MET A 44 -0.91 10.16 -3.85
CA MET A 44 -2.06 9.32 -4.20
C MET A 44 -3.33 9.75 -3.47
N LEU A 45 -3.24 10.17 -2.21
CA LEU A 45 -4.38 10.67 -1.44
C LEU A 45 -4.98 11.98 -2.01
N GLU A 46 -4.22 12.73 -2.80
CA GLU A 46 -4.71 13.94 -3.50
C GLU A 46 -5.38 13.61 -4.85
N VAL A 47 -5.26 12.38 -5.35
CA VAL A 47 -5.91 11.97 -6.60
C VAL A 47 -7.42 11.87 -6.36
N SER A 48 -8.17 12.75 -6.99
CA SER A 48 -9.62 12.64 -7.01
C SER A 48 -10.06 11.66 -8.09
N PRO A 49 -10.92 10.66 -7.78
CA PRO A 49 -11.61 9.90 -8.81
C PRO A 49 -12.33 10.85 -9.76
N ASP A 50 -12.37 10.55 -11.04
CA ASP A 50 -13.13 11.39 -11.95
C ASP A 50 -14.65 11.32 -11.68
N ALA A 51 -15.41 12.25 -12.26
CA ALA A 51 -16.84 12.38 -11.99
C ALA A 51 -17.64 11.12 -12.42
N ALA A 52 -17.17 10.42 -13.47
CA ALA A 52 -17.82 9.22 -13.96
C ALA A 52 -17.60 8.04 -13.00
N LEU A 53 -16.40 7.87 -12.49
CA LEU A 53 -16.10 6.85 -11.48
C LEU A 53 -16.86 7.09 -10.17
N ARG A 54 -16.93 8.35 -9.71
CA ARG A 54 -17.69 8.72 -8.51
C ARG A 54 -19.19 8.47 -8.64
N ALA A 55 -19.75 8.72 -9.80
CA ALA A 55 -21.18 8.53 -10.05
C ALA A 55 -21.57 7.05 -10.16
N ALA A 56 -20.63 6.19 -10.61
CA ALA A 56 -20.91 4.78 -10.84
C ALA A 56 -20.81 3.90 -9.57
N GLU A 57 -19.94 4.25 -8.59
CA GLU A 57 -19.56 3.31 -7.53
C GLU A 57 -19.48 3.90 -6.11
N GLU A 58 -19.98 5.10 -5.84
CA GLU A 58 -19.92 5.75 -4.50
C GLU A 58 -18.51 5.72 -3.87
N LEU A 59 -17.47 5.90 -4.67
CA LEU A 59 -16.09 5.77 -4.26
C LEU A 59 -15.72 6.76 -3.16
N GLN A 60 -15.31 6.25 -2.02
CA GLN A 60 -14.71 7.01 -0.93
C GLN A 60 -13.29 6.53 -0.71
N GLY A 61 -12.33 7.25 -1.28
CA GLY A 61 -10.92 7.01 -0.96
C GLY A 61 -10.64 7.19 0.54
N PRO A 62 -9.61 6.54 1.07
CA PRO A 62 -9.25 6.67 2.47
C PRO A 62 -8.81 8.10 2.79
N ALA A 63 -9.24 8.63 3.94
CA ALA A 63 -8.77 9.94 4.42
C ALA A 63 -7.33 9.84 4.98
N GLU A 64 -7.01 8.70 5.58
CA GLU A 64 -5.70 8.38 6.17
C GLU A 64 -5.26 6.96 5.78
N VAL A 65 -3.95 6.74 5.70
CA VAL A 65 -3.36 5.44 5.38
C VAL A 65 -2.27 5.06 6.38
N GLU A 66 -2.31 3.82 6.84
CA GLU A 66 -1.23 3.17 7.56
C GLU A 66 -0.56 2.11 6.67
N LEU A 67 0.74 2.28 6.43
CA LEU A 67 1.54 1.30 5.69
C LEU A 67 2.46 0.54 6.64
N PHE A 68 2.33 -0.78 6.64
CA PHE A 68 3.20 -1.70 7.37
C PHE A 68 4.17 -2.37 6.40
N LEU A 69 5.47 -2.18 6.62
CA LEU A 69 6.55 -2.85 5.89
C LEU A 69 6.91 -4.13 6.64
N LEU A 70 6.66 -5.28 6.03
CA LEU A 70 6.71 -6.60 6.66
C LEU A 70 7.69 -7.53 5.93
N ASP A 71 8.06 -8.61 6.62
CA ASP A 71 8.64 -9.80 6.00
C ASP A 71 7.55 -10.79 5.52
N ASP A 72 7.97 -11.83 4.82
CA ASP A 72 7.06 -12.87 4.30
C ASP A 72 6.32 -13.61 5.42
N ALA A 73 6.97 -13.83 6.56
CA ALA A 73 6.34 -14.57 7.67
C ALA A 73 5.19 -13.77 8.29
N ALA A 74 5.40 -12.46 8.49
CA ALA A 74 4.39 -11.58 9.06
C ALA A 74 3.18 -11.41 8.14
N ILE A 75 3.41 -11.19 6.82
CA ILE A 75 2.30 -11.03 5.87
C ILE A 75 1.56 -12.36 5.63
N ALA A 76 2.26 -13.50 5.63
CA ALA A 76 1.63 -14.83 5.54
C ALA A 76 0.68 -15.08 6.73
N GLY A 77 1.09 -14.68 7.93
CA GLY A 77 0.25 -14.74 9.12
C GLY A 77 -1.01 -13.87 9.02
N ALA A 78 -0.90 -12.68 8.44
CA ALA A 78 -2.04 -11.80 8.18
C ALA A 78 -2.96 -12.38 7.09
N ASN A 79 -2.38 -12.88 5.99
CA ASN A 79 -3.10 -13.50 4.89
C ASN A 79 -3.95 -14.70 5.36
N ALA A 80 -3.36 -15.57 6.18
CA ALA A 80 -4.08 -16.73 6.74
C ALA A 80 -5.23 -16.30 7.67
N ARG A 81 -5.00 -15.32 8.54
CA ARG A 81 -6.00 -14.89 9.54
C ARG A 81 -7.16 -14.13 8.94
N HIS A 82 -6.93 -13.31 7.93
CA HIS A 82 -7.94 -12.39 7.42
C HIS A 82 -8.57 -12.83 6.11
N LEU A 83 -7.84 -13.56 5.26
CA LEU A 83 -8.31 -14.00 3.96
C LEU A 83 -8.40 -15.53 3.83
N GLY A 84 -7.96 -16.29 4.84
CA GLY A 84 -7.93 -17.74 4.80
C GLY A 84 -6.96 -18.33 3.77
N CYS A 85 -6.06 -17.52 3.23
CA CYS A 85 -5.08 -17.91 2.22
C CYS A 85 -3.76 -18.32 2.88
N SER A 86 -3.12 -19.36 2.36
CA SER A 86 -1.82 -19.82 2.85
C SER A 86 -0.67 -19.14 2.09
N GLY A 87 0.42 -18.84 2.81
CA GLY A 87 1.64 -18.28 2.25
C GLY A 87 1.67 -16.76 2.16
N PRO A 88 2.85 -16.20 1.83
CA PRO A 88 3.03 -14.77 1.69
C PRO A 88 2.41 -14.24 0.38
N THR A 89 2.08 -12.96 0.39
CA THR A 89 1.68 -12.18 -0.79
C THR A 89 2.46 -10.87 -0.82
N ASN A 90 2.38 -10.12 -1.92
CA ASN A 90 3.10 -8.86 -2.05
C ASN A 90 2.45 -7.73 -1.24
N ILE A 91 1.15 -7.52 -1.38
CA ILE A 91 0.42 -6.48 -0.64
C ILE A 91 -0.95 -7.00 -0.20
N LEU A 92 -1.39 -6.56 0.97
CA LEU A 92 -2.76 -6.72 1.46
C LEU A 92 -3.34 -5.36 1.78
N SER A 93 -4.62 -5.17 1.48
CA SER A 93 -5.34 -3.92 1.67
C SER A 93 -6.57 -4.16 2.51
N PHE A 94 -6.74 -3.34 3.54
CA PHE A 94 -7.89 -3.39 4.43
C PHE A 94 -8.53 -2.00 4.46
N PRO A 95 -9.64 -1.80 3.76
CA PRO A 95 -10.35 -0.54 3.79
C PRO A 95 -10.71 -0.15 5.22
N GLY A 96 -10.49 1.10 5.56
CA GLY A 96 -10.95 1.69 6.82
C GLY A 96 -12.45 1.98 6.76
N GLY A 97 -13.02 2.31 7.91
CA GLY A 97 -14.35 2.90 7.97
C GLY A 97 -14.28 4.43 7.96
N ALA A 98 -15.42 5.09 8.21
CA ALA A 98 -15.49 6.55 8.26
C ALA A 98 -14.50 7.17 9.27
N ASP A 99 -14.20 6.46 10.36
CA ASP A 99 -13.35 6.94 11.46
C ASP A 99 -12.05 6.11 11.63
N ALA A 100 -11.67 5.31 10.63
CA ALA A 100 -10.49 4.46 10.69
C ALA A 100 -9.64 4.60 9.42
N PRO A 101 -8.29 4.60 9.55
CA PRO A 101 -7.41 4.65 8.39
C PRO A 101 -7.54 3.39 7.54
N GLY A 102 -7.30 3.52 6.25
CA GLY A 102 -7.01 2.38 5.40
C GLY A 102 -5.66 1.78 5.77
N VAL A 103 -5.55 0.44 5.72
CA VAL A 103 -4.33 -0.26 6.09
C VAL A 103 -3.76 -1.02 4.90
N LEU A 104 -2.48 -0.81 4.63
CA LEU A 104 -1.68 -1.53 3.64
C LEU A 104 -0.60 -2.35 4.34
N LEU A 105 -0.49 -3.63 4.02
CA LEU A 105 0.60 -4.49 4.45
C LEU A 105 1.43 -4.83 3.20
N LEU A 106 2.71 -4.46 3.17
CA LEU A 106 3.62 -4.68 2.04
C LEU A 106 4.75 -5.62 2.47
N SER A 107 4.90 -6.77 1.78
CA SER A 107 6.05 -7.64 1.96
C SER A 107 7.24 -7.15 1.15
N LEU A 108 8.33 -6.77 1.83
CA LEU A 108 9.58 -6.42 1.18
C LEU A 108 10.30 -7.64 0.58
N ASP A 109 10.14 -8.82 1.17
CA ASP A 109 10.71 -10.07 0.65
C ASP A 109 10.04 -10.48 -0.67
N THR A 110 8.71 -10.47 -0.72
CA THR A 110 7.97 -10.79 -1.94
C THR A 110 8.24 -9.74 -3.02
N LEU A 111 8.23 -8.45 -2.68
CA LEU A 111 8.55 -7.38 -3.62
C LEU A 111 9.94 -7.59 -4.25
N ARG A 112 10.97 -7.86 -3.44
CA ARG A 112 12.31 -8.16 -3.92
C ARG A 112 12.32 -9.37 -4.88
N ARG A 113 11.64 -10.43 -4.50
CA ARG A 113 11.55 -11.66 -5.29
C ARG A 113 10.90 -11.42 -6.66
N GLU A 114 9.82 -10.65 -6.70
CA GLU A 114 9.14 -10.27 -7.93
C GLU A 114 10.03 -9.42 -8.85
N CYS A 115 10.75 -8.44 -8.29
CA CYS A 115 11.70 -7.63 -9.06
C CYS A 115 12.79 -8.49 -9.72
N LEU A 116 13.34 -9.47 -8.99
CA LEU A 116 14.36 -10.38 -9.50
C LEU A 116 13.80 -11.33 -10.56
N LEU A 117 12.61 -11.88 -10.35
CA LEU A 117 12.00 -12.86 -11.25
C LEU A 117 11.49 -12.25 -12.55
N TYR A 118 10.98 -11.03 -12.49
CA TYR A 118 10.31 -10.38 -13.63
C TYR A 118 11.12 -9.22 -14.21
N GLY A 119 12.33 -8.97 -13.71
CA GLY A 119 13.21 -7.90 -14.20
C GLY A 119 12.63 -6.51 -14.05
N GLN A 120 11.86 -6.26 -12.98
CA GLN A 120 11.22 -4.97 -12.76
C GLN A 120 12.11 -4.02 -11.95
N ASP A 121 12.01 -2.73 -12.24
CA ASP A 121 12.63 -1.71 -11.39
C ASP A 121 12.00 -1.74 -10.00
N PRO A 122 12.80 -1.86 -8.93
CA PRO A 122 12.27 -2.02 -7.59
C PRO A 122 11.46 -0.82 -7.07
N ALA A 123 11.86 0.40 -7.43
CA ALA A 123 11.15 1.61 -6.99
C ALA A 123 9.80 1.75 -7.71
N GLU A 124 9.80 1.54 -9.03
CA GLU A 124 8.58 1.55 -9.83
C GLU A 124 7.61 0.45 -9.38
N HIS A 125 8.13 -0.77 -9.14
CA HIS A 125 7.28 -1.87 -8.68
C HIS A 125 6.69 -1.61 -7.30
N ALA A 126 7.46 -1.00 -6.38
CA ALA A 126 6.93 -0.59 -5.08
C ALA A 126 5.78 0.42 -5.23
N VAL A 127 5.94 1.46 -6.05
CA VAL A 127 4.87 2.44 -6.32
C VAL A 127 3.65 1.77 -6.94
N ARG A 128 3.85 0.81 -7.86
CA ARG A 128 2.76 0.03 -8.48
C ARG A 128 1.96 -0.78 -7.47
N LEU A 129 2.63 -1.45 -6.53
CA LEU A 129 1.96 -2.20 -5.46
C LEU A 129 1.20 -1.25 -4.53
N LEU A 130 1.78 -0.11 -4.16
CA LEU A 130 1.08 0.90 -3.36
C LEU A 130 -0.16 1.45 -4.08
N ALA A 131 -0.05 1.76 -5.37
CA ALA A 131 -1.17 2.21 -6.20
C ALA A 131 -2.30 1.17 -6.27
N HIS A 132 -1.94 -0.11 -6.45
CA HIS A 132 -2.88 -1.23 -6.43
C HIS A 132 -3.60 -1.33 -5.08
N GLY A 133 -2.85 -1.28 -3.99
CA GLY A 133 -3.41 -1.27 -2.64
C GLY A 133 -4.36 -0.10 -2.40
N MET A 134 -4.00 1.11 -2.86
CA MET A 134 -4.86 2.29 -2.78
C MET A 134 -6.16 2.13 -3.58
N GLY A 135 -6.13 1.44 -4.73
CA GLY A 135 -7.33 1.10 -5.50
C GLY A 135 -8.32 0.30 -4.67
N HIS A 136 -7.85 -0.74 -3.97
CA HIS A 136 -8.69 -1.51 -3.04
C HIS A 136 -9.16 -0.69 -1.83
N LEU A 137 -8.31 0.18 -1.26
CA LEU A 137 -8.73 1.07 -0.18
C LEU A 137 -9.83 2.05 -0.61
N SER A 138 -9.95 2.32 -1.90
CA SER A 138 -11.02 3.13 -2.48
C SER A 138 -12.32 2.36 -2.72
N GLY A 139 -12.36 1.09 -2.35
CA GLY A 139 -13.56 0.25 -2.47
C GLY A 139 -13.71 -0.48 -3.81
N LEU A 140 -12.68 -0.44 -4.66
CA LEU A 140 -12.75 -1.10 -5.98
C LEU A 140 -12.24 -2.55 -5.93
N ASP A 141 -12.95 -3.39 -6.66
CA ASP A 141 -12.48 -4.72 -7.05
C ASP A 141 -11.77 -4.67 -8.41
N HIS A 142 -11.03 -5.74 -8.75
CA HIS A 142 -10.29 -5.85 -10.01
C HIS A 142 -11.22 -5.65 -11.21
N GLY A 143 -10.82 -4.76 -12.11
CA GLY A 143 -11.56 -4.43 -13.32
C GLY A 143 -11.13 -3.08 -13.91
N PRO A 144 -11.73 -2.67 -15.05
CA PRO A 144 -11.31 -1.47 -15.76
C PRO A 144 -11.34 -0.18 -14.93
N ALA A 145 -12.29 -0.06 -14.00
CA ALA A 145 -12.40 1.10 -13.10
C ALA A 145 -11.20 1.17 -12.14
N MET A 146 -10.85 0.04 -11.53
CA MET A 146 -9.67 -0.06 -10.66
C MET A 146 -8.39 0.17 -11.44
N ASP A 147 -8.25 -0.41 -12.63
CA ASP A 147 -7.06 -0.26 -13.47
C ASP A 147 -6.82 1.22 -13.79
N ALA A 148 -7.85 1.94 -14.24
CA ALA A 148 -7.77 3.36 -14.53
C ALA A 148 -7.40 4.22 -13.29
N LEU A 149 -7.93 3.89 -12.11
CA LEU A 149 -7.58 4.58 -10.88
C LEU A 149 -6.14 4.28 -10.44
N CYS A 150 -5.71 3.02 -10.57
CA CYS A 150 -4.34 2.59 -10.26
C CYS A 150 -3.31 3.30 -11.16
N GLU A 151 -3.58 3.48 -12.45
CA GLU A 151 -2.72 4.25 -13.36
C GLU A 151 -2.55 5.68 -12.86
N ARG A 152 -3.62 6.35 -12.46
CA ARG A 152 -3.58 7.72 -11.91
C ARG A 152 -2.82 7.79 -10.59
N TYR A 153 -2.95 6.79 -9.72
CA TYR A 153 -2.16 6.67 -8.50
C TYR A 153 -0.68 6.47 -8.81
N MET A 154 -0.37 5.63 -9.80
CA MET A 154 1.01 5.44 -10.27
C MET A 154 1.62 6.75 -10.74
N ASP A 155 0.92 7.47 -11.63
CA ASP A 155 1.39 8.75 -12.18
C ASP A 155 1.66 9.77 -11.07
N ALA A 156 0.72 9.92 -10.13
CA ALA A 156 0.87 10.83 -9.00
C ALA A 156 2.06 10.44 -8.10
N GLY A 157 2.17 9.16 -7.75
CA GLY A 157 3.26 8.65 -6.91
C GLY A 157 4.63 8.82 -7.56
N CYS A 158 4.77 8.46 -8.84
CA CYS A 158 6.02 8.61 -9.59
C CYS A 158 6.40 10.09 -9.77
N ALA A 159 5.45 10.95 -10.10
CA ALA A 159 5.70 12.38 -10.24
C ALA A 159 6.21 13.01 -8.93
N ALA A 160 5.63 12.62 -7.80
CA ALA A 160 6.04 13.10 -6.49
C ALA A 160 7.45 12.64 -6.06
N LEU A 161 7.96 11.55 -6.63
CA LEU A 161 9.31 11.06 -6.35
C LEU A 161 10.37 11.71 -7.24
N CYS A 162 9.96 12.33 -8.36
CA CYS A 162 10.85 13.02 -9.29
C CYS A 162 10.99 14.53 -8.97
N SER A 163 10.22 15.01 -7.99
CA SER A 163 10.20 16.43 -7.58
C SER A 163 11.21 16.69 -6.46
#